data_156883eb4da127be432766e202325ba7
#
_entry.id   156883eb4da127be432766e202325ba7
#
_cell.length_a   1.000
_cell.length_b   1.000
_cell.length_c   1.000
_cell.angle_alpha   90.00
_cell.angle_beta   90.00
_cell.angle_gamma   90.00
#
_symmetry.space_group_name_H-M   'P 1'
#
loop_
_entity.id
_entity.type
_entity.pdbx_description
1 polymer ?
#
loop_
_entity_poly.entity_id
_entity_poly.type
_entity_poly.pdbx_seq_one_letter_code
_entity_poly.pdbx_strand_id
1 'polypeptide(L)'
;MPRQCAHWLAMTCKRGSLSRVWAEAQTLVLKGRKGGICLEFSVNHPVLFLLAGIIVLIVLAQSLYFLLKAWRRAREIGMDTDKLRRVAIGTAVFTVAPALAIVISVISLSKKLGVPLPWMRLSVVGAITYETPAAANALSAMGLEWAEVTRLTATQYVTVAAVMTMGIMVGIWLVPVVGKKLIAGMIKLEKRDKKWGEIFSASLFLGMISAFLGYVFDDFTDVFRGDLRGLIPPLVMLVSASMMGVCALALKKLGWRWMNDYALPISLLVGMLSAIPITAMLS
;
A
#
# COMPACT_ATOMS: atom_id res chain seq x y z
N MET A 1 -21.84 8.22 31.29
CA MET A 1 -22.35 8.50 29.91
C MET A 1 -22.79 7.21 29.22
N PRO A 2 -23.82 6.50 29.67
CA PRO A 2 -24.25 5.24 29.02
C PRO A 2 -25.47 5.39 28.10
N ARG A 3 -26.04 6.58 27.93
CA ARG A 3 -27.28 6.76 27.11
C ARG A 3 -27.04 6.97 25.61
N GLN A 4 -25.85 7.33 25.16
CA GLN A 4 -25.55 7.53 23.74
C GLN A 4 -25.30 6.23 22.96
N CYS A 5 -24.81 5.16 23.62
CA CYS A 5 -24.65 3.87 22.95
C CYS A 5 -25.97 3.17 22.60
N ALA A 6 -27.03 3.38 23.40
CA ALA A 6 -28.32 2.75 23.17
C ALA A 6 -29.08 3.37 21.97
N HIS A 7 -28.91 4.65 21.71
CA HIS A 7 -29.59 5.35 20.61
C HIS A 7 -29.00 4.98 19.23
N TRP A 8 -27.71 4.66 19.17
CA TRP A 8 -27.04 4.30 17.92
C TRP A 8 -27.38 2.87 17.46
N LEU A 9 -27.56 1.94 18.40
CA LEU A 9 -27.99 0.56 18.14
C LEU A 9 -29.41 0.47 17.57
N ALA A 10 -30.27 1.44 17.86
CA ALA A 10 -31.64 1.46 17.34
C ALA A 10 -31.75 1.91 15.87
N MET A 11 -30.81 2.71 15.36
CA MET A 11 -30.84 3.19 13.96
C MET A 11 -30.28 2.21 12.95
N THR A 12 -29.34 1.33 13.35
CA THR A 12 -28.70 0.34 12.45
C THR A 12 -29.54 -0.94 12.28
N CYS A 13 -30.56 -1.14 13.09
CA CYS A 13 -31.36 -2.39 13.11
C CYS A 13 -32.41 -2.50 11.98
N LYS A 14 -32.50 -1.55 11.04
CA LYS A 14 -33.60 -1.50 10.03
C LYS A 14 -33.27 -1.98 8.61
N ARG A 15 -32.07 -2.59 8.38
CA ARG A 15 -31.72 -3.07 7.02
C ARG A 15 -31.02 -4.44 7.01
N GLY A 16 -31.80 -5.51 6.82
CA GLY A 16 -31.35 -6.76 6.21
C GLY A 16 -30.72 -7.81 7.14
N SER A 17 -30.86 -9.07 6.80
CA SER A 17 -30.44 -10.27 7.54
C SER A 17 -28.93 -10.35 7.87
N LEU A 18 -28.06 -9.67 7.12
CA LEU A 18 -26.62 -9.58 7.43
C LEU A 18 -26.34 -8.76 8.69
N SER A 19 -27.14 -7.72 8.98
CA SER A 19 -26.95 -6.92 10.18
C SER A 19 -27.22 -7.68 11.48
N ARG A 20 -28.06 -8.70 11.44
CA ARG A 20 -28.32 -9.57 12.59
C ARG A 20 -27.15 -10.48 12.93
N VAL A 21 -26.52 -11.06 11.93
CA VAL A 21 -25.31 -11.92 12.11
C VAL A 21 -24.16 -11.11 12.71
N TRP A 22 -23.98 -9.88 12.24
CA TRP A 22 -22.97 -8.97 12.80
C TRP A 22 -23.32 -8.48 14.20
N ALA A 23 -24.59 -8.22 14.51
CA ALA A 23 -25.04 -7.85 15.85
C ALA A 23 -24.89 -9.03 16.84
N GLU A 24 -25.19 -10.26 16.43
CA GLU A 24 -24.96 -11.47 17.24
C GLU A 24 -23.48 -11.76 17.45
N ALA A 25 -22.64 -11.61 16.43
CA ALA A 25 -21.19 -11.71 16.56
C ALA A 25 -20.63 -10.67 17.56
N GLN A 26 -21.12 -9.42 17.50
CA GLN A 26 -20.75 -8.38 18.45
C GLN A 26 -21.24 -8.68 19.87
N THR A 27 -22.46 -9.22 20.03
CA THR A 27 -22.99 -9.60 21.36
C THR A 27 -22.27 -10.82 21.92
N LEU A 28 -21.83 -11.76 21.10
CA LEU A 28 -20.99 -12.90 21.53
C LEU A 28 -19.61 -12.45 21.99
N VAL A 29 -18.98 -11.53 21.29
CA VAL A 29 -17.71 -10.91 21.68
C VAL A 29 -17.85 -10.09 22.98
N LEU A 30 -18.99 -9.41 23.16
CA LEU A 30 -19.28 -8.64 24.40
C LEU A 30 -19.72 -9.54 25.57
N LYS A 31 -20.37 -10.67 25.32
CA LYS A 31 -20.84 -11.62 26.35
C LYS A 31 -19.71 -12.50 26.91
N GLY A 32 -18.61 -12.71 26.15
CA GLY A 32 -17.39 -13.35 26.65
C GLY A 32 -16.61 -12.54 27.68
N ARG A 33 -17.03 -11.31 28.01
CA ARG A 33 -16.31 -10.34 28.84
C ARG A 33 -16.93 -10.15 30.24
N LYS A 34 -17.43 -11.21 30.87
CA LYS A 34 -17.75 -11.18 32.29
C LYS A 34 -16.53 -11.54 33.16
N GLY A 35 -15.52 -10.68 33.11
CA GLY A 35 -14.33 -10.76 33.95
C GLY A 35 -13.58 -9.44 33.84
N GLY A 36 -13.93 -8.48 34.70
CA GLY A 36 -13.55 -7.08 34.61
C GLY A 36 -12.05 -6.80 34.61
N ILE A 37 -11.55 -6.43 33.47
CA ILE A 37 -10.50 -5.41 33.32
C ILE A 37 -11.03 -4.52 32.18
N CYS A 38 -11.47 -3.29 32.51
CA CYS A 38 -11.68 -2.25 31.51
C CYS A 38 -10.31 -1.90 30.93
N LEU A 39 -9.83 -2.69 29.98
CA LEU A 39 -8.69 -2.32 29.14
C LEU A 39 -9.16 -1.15 28.27
N GLU A 40 -8.75 0.05 28.64
CA GLU A 40 -8.93 1.24 27.84
C GLU A 40 -8.30 0.95 26.47
N PHE A 41 -9.11 0.93 25.42
CA PHE A 41 -8.63 0.60 24.08
C PHE A 41 -7.65 1.68 23.65
N SER A 42 -6.40 1.29 23.46
CA SER A 42 -5.37 2.12 22.84
C SER A 42 -4.94 1.50 21.51
N VAL A 43 -4.96 2.29 20.44
CA VAL A 43 -4.46 1.88 19.12
C VAL A 43 -2.97 1.49 19.13
N ASN A 44 -2.24 1.89 20.18
CA ASN A 44 -0.83 1.59 20.40
C ASN A 44 -0.63 0.59 21.57
N HIS A 45 -1.56 -0.35 21.76
CA HIS A 45 -1.44 -1.35 22.82
C HIS A 45 -0.23 -2.28 22.58
N PRO A 46 0.58 -2.65 23.62
CA PRO A 46 1.78 -3.49 23.49
C PRO A 46 1.54 -4.83 22.80
N VAL A 47 0.37 -5.43 22.98
CA VAL A 47 -0.01 -6.70 22.33
C VAL A 47 -0.05 -6.55 20.80
N LEU A 48 -0.50 -5.40 20.28
CA LEU A 48 -0.52 -5.16 18.82
C LEU A 48 0.91 -5.05 18.27
N PHE A 49 1.83 -4.43 19.02
CA PHE A 49 3.25 -4.39 18.64
C PHE A 49 3.88 -5.77 18.66
N LEU A 50 3.56 -6.59 19.66
CA LEU A 50 4.08 -7.96 19.73
C LEU A 50 3.59 -8.81 18.57
N LEU A 51 2.31 -8.74 18.23
CA LEU A 51 1.75 -9.45 17.06
C LEU A 51 2.38 -8.98 15.75
N ALA A 52 2.50 -7.66 15.55
CA ALA A 52 3.15 -7.09 14.38
C ALA A 52 4.62 -7.54 14.30
N GLY A 53 5.35 -7.51 15.41
CA GLY A 53 6.74 -7.95 15.50
C GLY A 53 6.92 -9.42 15.14
N ILE A 54 6.06 -10.32 15.61
CA ILE A 54 6.10 -11.75 15.26
C ILE A 54 5.92 -11.94 13.75
N ILE A 55 4.94 -11.27 13.15
CA ILE A 55 4.68 -11.37 11.70
C ILE A 55 5.89 -10.88 10.90
N VAL A 56 6.44 -9.72 11.26
CA VAL A 56 7.63 -9.17 10.61
C VAL A 56 8.83 -10.11 10.74
N LEU A 57 9.04 -10.72 11.92
CA LEU A 57 10.10 -11.70 12.13
C LEU A 57 9.94 -12.94 11.24
N ILE A 58 8.73 -13.47 11.10
CA ILE A 58 8.45 -14.62 10.22
C ILE A 58 8.80 -14.26 8.77
N VAL A 59 8.40 -13.08 8.29
CA VAL A 59 8.68 -12.63 6.92
C VAL A 59 10.18 -12.41 6.70
N LEU A 60 10.89 -11.84 7.67
CA LEU A 60 12.34 -11.69 7.60
C LEU A 60 13.06 -13.06 7.56
N ALA A 61 12.65 -14.01 8.40
CA ALA A 61 13.20 -15.35 8.40
C ALA A 61 12.96 -16.06 7.05
N GLN A 62 11.75 -15.94 6.51
CA GLN A 62 11.40 -16.46 5.19
C GLN A 62 12.25 -15.82 4.08
N SER A 63 12.40 -14.51 4.10
CA SER A 63 13.20 -13.76 3.13
C SER A 63 14.66 -14.19 3.15
N LEU A 64 15.25 -14.32 4.35
CA LEU A 64 16.62 -14.80 4.55
C LEU A 64 16.79 -16.24 4.05
N TYR A 65 15.84 -17.12 4.35
CA TYR A 65 15.85 -18.50 3.87
C TYR A 65 15.88 -18.57 2.34
N PHE A 66 15.02 -17.80 1.65
CA PHE A 66 15.01 -17.77 0.19
C PHE A 66 16.27 -17.16 -0.39
N LEU A 67 16.82 -16.12 0.22
CA LEU A 67 18.07 -15.51 -0.20
C LEU A 67 19.22 -16.53 -0.13
N LEU A 68 19.36 -17.24 0.98
CA LEU A 68 20.39 -18.27 1.15
C LEU A 68 20.23 -19.42 0.16
N LYS A 69 19.00 -19.86 -0.06
CA LYS A 69 18.67 -20.90 -1.04
C LYS A 69 18.99 -20.47 -2.47
N ALA A 70 18.63 -19.25 -2.84
CA ALA A 70 18.92 -18.68 -4.15
C ALA A 70 20.43 -18.53 -4.36
N TRP A 71 21.16 -18.06 -3.35
CA TRP A 71 22.61 -17.92 -3.39
C TRP A 71 23.32 -19.25 -3.58
N ARG A 72 22.89 -20.28 -2.83
CA ARG A 72 23.42 -21.65 -2.99
C ARG A 72 23.16 -22.18 -4.39
N ARG A 73 21.94 -22.02 -4.91
CA ARG A 73 21.56 -22.47 -6.25
C ARG A 73 22.34 -21.77 -7.34
N ALA A 74 22.57 -20.48 -7.21
CA ALA A 74 23.38 -19.70 -8.16
C ALA A 74 24.82 -20.23 -8.26
N ARG A 75 25.41 -20.63 -7.13
CA ARG A 75 26.75 -21.27 -7.12
C ARG A 75 26.74 -22.66 -7.77
N GLU A 76 25.71 -23.48 -7.53
CA GLU A 76 25.57 -24.81 -8.14
C GLU A 76 25.49 -24.77 -9.66
N ILE A 77 24.86 -23.72 -10.20
CA ILE A 77 24.73 -23.50 -11.66
C ILE A 77 26.02 -22.93 -12.26
N GLY A 78 27.05 -22.66 -11.44
CA GLY A 78 28.32 -22.12 -11.92
C GLY A 78 28.29 -20.63 -12.24
N MET A 79 27.37 -19.86 -11.64
CA MET A 79 27.36 -18.40 -11.79
C MET A 79 28.60 -17.80 -11.12
N ASP A 80 29.21 -16.85 -11.82
CA ASP A 80 30.33 -16.07 -11.32
C ASP A 80 29.92 -15.29 -10.05
N THR A 81 30.67 -15.49 -8.97
CA THR A 81 30.39 -14.88 -7.66
C THR A 81 30.46 -13.35 -7.70
N ASP A 82 31.31 -12.78 -8.57
CA ASP A 82 31.43 -11.34 -8.71
C ASP A 82 30.19 -10.74 -9.38
N LYS A 83 29.62 -11.43 -10.37
CA LYS A 83 28.33 -11.03 -10.97
C LYS A 83 27.21 -11.11 -9.95
N LEU A 84 27.16 -12.19 -9.17
CA LEU A 84 26.14 -12.37 -8.14
C LEU A 84 26.21 -11.27 -7.07
N ARG A 85 27.42 -10.91 -6.64
CA ARG A 85 27.65 -9.82 -5.70
C ARG A 85 27.23 -8.47 -6.26
N ARG A 86 27.55 -8.17 -7.53
CA ARG A 86 27.11 -6.92 -8.18
C ARG A 86 25.59 -6.80 -8.26
N VAL A 87 24.91 -7.89 -8.62
CA VAL A 87 23.44 -7.95 -8.64
C VAL A 87 22.88 -7.73 -7.25
N ALA A 88 23.42 -8.39 -6.22
CA ALA A 88 22.95 -8.24 -4.85
C ALA A 88 23.11 -6.80 -4.34
N ILE A 89 24.27 -6.17 -4.57
CA ILE A 89 24.52 -4.77 -4.19
C ILE A 89 23.62 -3.83 -4.97
N GLY A 90 23.47 -4.00 -6.28
CA GLY A 90 22.60 -3.18 -7.12
C GLY A 90 21.15 -3.25 -6.65
N THR A 91 20.65 -4.46 -6.35
CA THR A 91 19.30 -4.64 -5.81
C THR A 91 19.13 -3.99 -4.43
N ALA A 92 20.13 -4.13 -3.55
CA ALA A 92 20.09 -3.50 -2.23
C ALA A 92 20.00 -1.97 -2.32
N VAL A 93 20.81 -1.35 -3.17
CA VAL A 93 20.77 0.10 -3.40
C VAL A 93 19.45 0.53 -4.02
N PHE A 94 18.94 -0.24 -5.00
CA PHE A 94 17.63 0.04 -5.60
C PHE A 94 16.49 0.01 -4.59
N THR A 95 16.58 -0.84 -3.56
CA THR A 95 15.53 -1.02 -2.55
C THR A 95 15.47 0.15 -1.53
N VAL A 96 16.53 0.95 -1.41
CA VAL A 96 16.59 2.05 -0.41
C VAL A 96 15.48 3.08 -0.63
N ALA A 97 15.27 3.52 -1.88
CA ALA A 97 14.27 4.56 -2.18
C ALA A 97 12.83 4.09 -1.88
N PRO A 98 12.36 2.91 -2.34
CA PRO A 98 11.07 2.36 -1.93
C PRO A 98 10.94 2.14 -0.42
N ALA A 99 12.02 1.71 0.25
CA ALA A 99 11.99 1.52 1.71
C ALA A 99 11.77 2.84 2.46
N LEU A 100 12.41 3.93 2.06
CA LEU A 100 12.18 5.25 2.62
C LEU A 100 10.73 5.72 2.38
N ALA A 101 10.19 5.48 1.19
CA ALA A 101 8.80 5.79 0.88
C ALA A 101 7.83 5.04 1.82
N ILE A 102 8.09 3.76 2.08
CA ILE A 102 7.28 2.96 3.02
C ILE A 102 7.36 3.53 4.44
N VAL A 103 8.55 3.89 4.92
CA VAL A 103 8.72 4.47 6.27
C VAL A 103 7.91 5.77 6.41
N ILE A 104 8.00 6.67 5.43
CA ILE A 104 7.22 7.92 5.44
C ILE A 104 5.72 7.62 5.41
N SER A 105 5.31 6.64 4.63
CA SER A 105 3.93 6.19 4.54
C SER A 105 3.40 5.64 5.86
N VAL A 106 4.21 4.83 6.57
CA VAL A 106 3.87 4.33 7.91
C VAL A 106 3.69 5.49 8.88
N ILE A 107 4.61 6.46 8.87
CA ILE A 107 4.53 7.63 9.75
C ILE A 107 3.26 8.45 9.46
N SER A 108 2.94 8.67 8.19
CA SER A 108 1.74 9.40 7.78
C SER A 108 0.46 8.72 8.25
N LEU A 109 0.34 7.42 7.99
CA LEU A 109 -0.84 6.64 8.30
C LEU A 109 -0.98 6.37 9.81
N SER A 110 0.15 6.30 10.53
CA SER A 110 0.17 6.02 11.97
C SER A 110 -0.43 7.15 12.82
N LYS A 111 -0.45 8.37 12.31
CA LYS A 111 -1.10 9.50 13.00
C LYS A 111 -2.59 9.26 13.24
N LYS A 112 -3.26 8.49 12.39
CA LYS A 112 -4.70 8.21 12.45
C LYS A 112 -5.02 6.79 12.94
N LEU A 113 -4.29 5.79 12.45
CA LEU A 113 -4.55 4.38 12.73
C LEU A 113 -3.65 3.77 13.83
N GLY A 114 -2.77 4.58 14.45
CA GLY A 114 -1.73 4.06 15.35
C GLY A 114 -0.59 3.38 14.58
N VAL A 115 0.52 3.12 15.25
CA VAL A 115 1.74 2.58 14.62
C VAL A 115 1.63 1.10 14.22
N PRO A 116 1.07 0.19 15.05
CA PRO A 116 1.17 -1.24 14.81
C PRO A 116 0.50 -1.71 13.52
N LEU A 117 -0.69 -1.18 13.20
CA LEU A 117 -1.46 -1.61 12.04
C LEU A 117 -0.80 -1.19 10.71
N PRO A 118 -0.49 0.10 10.46
CA PRO A 118 0.22 0.50 9.25
C PRO A 118 1.60 -0.14 9.12
N TRP A 119 2.34 -0.27 10.22
CA TRP A 119 3.65 -0.91 10.20
C TRP A 119 3.59 -2.34 9.71
N MET A 120 2.73 -3.18 10.29
CA MET A 120 2.55 -4.57 9.87
C MET A 120 2.10 -4.66 8.41
N ARG A 121 1.13 -3.84 8.01
CA ARG A 121 0.51 -3.94 6.69
C ARG A 121 1.42 -3.46 5.58
N LEU A 122 2.03 -2.29 5.73
CA LEU A 122 2.92 -1.72 4.71
C LEU A 122 4.27 -2.46 4.62
N SER A 123 4.72 -3.11 5.71
CA SER A 123 5.96 -3.89 5.68
C SER A 123 5.81 -5.27 5.03
N VAL A 124 4.60 -5.84 5.02
CA VAL A 124 4.40 -7.26 4.66
C VAL A 124 3.59 -7.42 3.37
N VAL A 125 2.43 -6.80 3.27
CA VAL A 125 1.46 -7.09 2.20
C VAL A 125 0.96 -5.84 1.51
N GLY A 126 0.85 -4.72 2.21
CA GLY A 126 0.16 -3.52 1.74
C GLY A 126 1.03 -2.58 0.91
N ALA A 127 0.35 -1.73 0.16
CA ALA A 127 0.91 -0.55 -0.47
C ALA A 127 0.09 0.66 -0.04
N ILE A 128 0.72 1.82 0.13
CA ILE A 128 0.03 3.03 0.60
C ILE A 128 -1.10 3.43 -0.35
N THR A 129 -0.91 3.23 -1.65
CA THR A 129 -1.89 3.49 -2.70
C THR A 129 -3.19 2.69 -2.55
N TYR A 130 -3.15 1.57 -1.85
CA TYR A 130 -4.31 0.75 -1.54
C TYR A 130 -4.80 0.97 -0.11
N GLU A 131 -3.89 1.03 0.86
CA GLU A 131 -4.26 1.05 2.28
C GLU A 131 -4.94 2.36 2.67
N THR A 132 -4.48 3.50 2.13
CA THR A 132 -5.08 4.81 2.40
C THR A 132 -6.51 4.93 1.86
N PRO A 133 -6.79 4.63 0.57
CA PRO A 133 -8.16 4.64 0.06
C PRO A 133 -9.07 3.62 0.76
N ALA A 134 -8.56 2.43 1.08
CA ALA A 134 -9.36 1.42 1.79
C ALA A 134 -9.77 1.91 3.19
N ALA A 135 -8.84 2.53 3.93
CA ALA A 135 -9.13 3.11 5.24
C ALA A 135 -10.08 4.31 5.13
N ALA A 136 -9.87 5.21 4.15
CA ALA A 136 -10.73 6.37 3.91
C ALA A 136 -12.17 5.93 3.57
N ASN A 137 -12.33 4.98 2.64
CA ASN A 137 -13.64 4.44 2.26
C ASN A 137 -14.34 3.75 3.44
N ALA A 138 -13.59 3.02 4.29
CA ALA A 138 -14.16 2.41 5.48
C ALA A 138 -14.66 3.47 6.48
N LEU A 139 -13.93 4.57 6.66
CA LEU A 139 -14.35 5.69 7.52
C LEU A 139 -15.55 6.42 6.94
N SER A 140 -15.54 6.74 5.65
CA SER A 140 -16.67 7.40 4.95
C SER A 140 -17.94 6.57 5.03
N ALA A 141 -17.84 5.24 4.90
CA ALA A 141 -18.99 4.34 5.08
C ALA A 141 -19.55 4.33 6.51
N MET A 142 -18.75 4.73 7.49
CA MET A 142 -19.17 4.93 8.89
C MET A 142 -19.63 6.38 9.17
N GLY A 143 -19.70 7.26 8.16
CA GLY A 143 -20.07 8.66 8.29
C GLY A 143 -18.98 9.53 8.93
N LEU A 144 -17.71 9.12 8.81
CA LEU A 144 -16.57 9.85 9.35
C LEU A 144 -15.70 10.36 8.21
N GLU A 145 -15.36 11.63 8.22
CA GLU A 145 -14.42 12.18 7.26
C GLU A 145 -12.97 11.89 7.66
N TRP A 146 -12.16 11.48 6.68
CA TRP A 146 -10.75 11.17 6.91
C TRP A 146 -9.99 12.33 7.56
N ALA A 147 -10.32 13.57 7.21
CA ALA A 147 -9.66 14.76 7.75
C ALA A 147 -9.94 14.97 9.24
N GLU A 148 -11.15 14.71 9.70
CA GLU A 148 -11.65 15.03 11.05
C GLU A 148 -11.28 13.97 12.11
N VAL A 149 -10.94 12.75 11.68
CA VAL A 149 -10.66 11.66 12.60
C VAL A 149 -9.33 11.88 13.31
N THR A 150 -9.41 12.17 14.61
CA THR A 150 -8.24 12.27 15.50
C THR A 150 -8.05 11.03 16.36
N ARG A 151 -9.14 10.34 16.74
CA ARG A 151 -9.10 9.10 17.54
C ARG A 151 -10.17 8.13 17.08
N LEU A 152 -9.79 6.88 16.89
CA LEU A 152 -10.69 5.78 16.53
C LEU A 152 -11.16 5.04 17.79
N THR A 153 -12.44 4.70 17.82
CA THR A 153 -12.96 3.74 18.79
C THR A 153 -12.53 2.31 18.43
N ALA A 154 -12.58 1.38 19.40
CA ALA A 154 -12.22 -0.03 19.15
C ALA A 154 -12.99 -0.64 17.97
N THR A 155 -14.28 -0.37 17.85
CA THR A 155 -15.12 -0.88 16.77
C THR A 155 -14.72 -0.29 15.43
N GLN A 156 -14.50 1.01 15.35
CA GLN A 156 -14.06 1.69 14.11
C GLN A 156 -12.70 1.15 13.64
N TYR A 157 -11.75 0.98 14.57
CA TYR A 157 -10.43 0.44 14.27
C TYR A 157 -10.50 -0.98 13.68
N VAL A 158 -11.28 -1.87 14.32
CA VAL A 158 -11.47 -3.25 13.84
C VAL A 158 -12.17 -3.26 12.48
N THR A 159 -13.17 -2.40 12.27
CA THR A 159 -13.88 -2.30 10.99
C THR A 159 -12.93 -1.85 9.88
N VAL A 160 -12.12 -0.81 10.11
CA VAL A 160 -11.12 -0.35 9.14
C VAL A 160 -10.12 -1.47 8.83
N ALA A 161 -9.56 -2.12 9.85
CA ALA A 161 -8.64 -3.23 9.68
C ALA A 161 -9.26 -4.41 8.90
N ALA A 162 -10.53 -4.73 9.16
CA ALA A 162 -11.26 -5.78 8.45
C ALA A 162 -11.48 -5.43 6.97
N VAL A 163 -11.92 -4.22 6.66
CA VAL A 163 -12.13 -3.76 5.27
C VAL A 163 -10.82 -3.79 4.50
N MET A 164 -9.74 -3.24 5.06
CA MET A 164 -8.41 -3.26 4.47
C MET A 164 -7.94 -4.70 4.20
N THR A 165 -8.23 -5.65 5.09
CA THR A 165 -7.82 -7.05 4.96
C THR A 165 -8.65 -7.79 3.92
N MET A 166 -9.98 -7.66 3.98
CA MET A 166 -10.89 -8.37 3.07
C MET A 166 -10.66 -7.98 1.61
N GLY A 167 -10.39 -6.70 1.34
CA GLY A 167 -10.11 -6.23 -0.01
C GLY A 167 -8.87 -6.89 -0.63
N ILE A 168 -7.78 -7.06 0.13
CA ILE A 168 -6.57 -7.73 -0.34
C ILE A 168 -6.77 -9.25 -0.49
N MET A 169 -7.53 -9.88 0.42
CA MET A 169 -7.74 -11.34 0.40
C MET A 169 -8.33 -11.83 -0.91
N VAL A 170 -9.26 -11.07 -1.51
CA VAL A 170 -9.83 -11.42 -2.83
C VAL A 170 -8.73 -11.55 -3.89
N GLY A 171 -7.81 -10.59 -3.95
CA GLY A 171 -6.69 -10.62 -4.89
C GLY A 171 -5.73 -11.80 -4.63
N ILE A 172 -5.38 -12.04 -3.37
CA ILE A 172 -4.45 -13.12 -2.98
C ILE A 172 -5.00 -14.50 -3.37
N TRP A 173 -6.31 -14.72 -3.24
CA TRP A 173 -6.93 -15.99 -3.63
C TRP A 173 -7.19 -16.08 -5.14
N LEU A 174 -7.59 -14.98 -5.79
CA LEU A 174 -7.92 -14.95 -7.20
C LEU A 174 -6.69 -15.17 -8.10
N VAL A 175 -5.56 -14.50 -7.76
CA VAL A 175 -4.35 -14.54 -8.60
C VAL A 175 -3.77 -15.95 -8.76
N PRO A 176 -3.60 -16.81 -7.75
CA PRO A 176 -3.11 -18.17 -7.93
C PRO A 176 -4.04 -19.06 -8.76
N VAL A 177 -5.36 -18.84 -8.65
CA VAL A 177 -6.37 -19.65 -9.35
C VAL A 177 -6.48 -19.26 -10.82
N VAL A 178 -6.60 -17.97 -11.10
CA VAL A 178 -6.86 -17.44 -12.45
C VAL A 178 -5.54 -17.13 -13.18
N GLY A 179 -4.49 -16.73 -12.44
CA GLY A 179 -3.23 -16.25 -13.00
C GLY A 179 -2.53 -17.29 -13.90
N LYS A 180 -2.56 -18.57 -13.54
CA LYS A 180 -1.99 -19.63 -14.40
C LYS A 180 -2.68 -19.69 -15.77
N LYS A 181 -4.01 -19.56 -15.80
CA LYS A 181 -4.78 -19.58 -17.06
C LYS A 181 -4.55 -18.31 -17.87
N LEU A 182 -4.48 -17.15 -17.20
CA LEU A 182 -4.18 -15.86 -17.84
C LEU A 182 -2.78 -15.85 -18.45
N ILE A 183 -1.76 -16.24 -17.69
CA ILE A 183 -0.38 -16.30 -18.17
C ILE A 183 -0.23 -17.29 -19.32
N ALA A 184 -0.83 -18.49 -19.21
CA ALA A 184 -0.82 -19.47 -20.30
C ALA A 184 -1.54 -18.95 -21.56
N GLY A 185 -2.65 -18.23 -21.39
CA GLY A 185 -3.35 -17.56 -22.47
C GLY A 185 -2.52 -16.48 -23.15
N MET A 186 -1.83 -15.63 -22.37
CA MET A 186 -0.93 -14.60 -22.86
C MET A 186 0.24 -15.19 -23.67
N ILE A 187 0.90 -16.22 -23.11
CA ILE A 187 2.01 -16.90 -23.80
C ILE A 187 1.52 -17.56 -25.12
N LYS A 188 0.31 -18.13 -25.11
CA LYS A 188 -0.27 -18.73 -26.30
C LYS A 188 -0.61 -17.68 -27.36
N LEU A 189 -1.11 -16.51 -26.94
CA LEU A 189 -1.39 -15.38 -27.82
C LEU A 189 -0.09 -14.83 -28.43
N GLU A 190 0.94 -14.63 -27.62
CA GLU A 190 2.27 -14.15 -28.05
C GLU A 190 2.95 -15.14 -29.04
N LYS A 191 2.81 -16.44 -28.80
CA LYS A 191 3.32 -17.47 -29.73
C LYS A 191 2.56 -17.51 -31.06
N ARG A 192 1.28 -17.16 -31.07
CA ARG A 192 0.45 -17.16 -32.28
C ARG A 192 0.67 -15.88 -33.10
N ASP A 193 0.74 -14.75 -32.44
CA ASP A 193 1.01 -13.44 -33.04
C ASP A 193 1.70 -12.52 -32.04
N LYS A 194 2.99 -12.30 -32.24
CA LYS A 194 3.82 -11.49 -31.37
C LYS A 194 3.31 -10.05 -31.21
N LYS A 195 2.76 -9.46 -32.28
CA LYS A 195 2.24 -8.09 -32.25
C LYS A 195 1.04 -7.96 -31.32
N TRP A 196 0.12 -8.93 -31.35
CA TRP A 196 -1.05 -8.96 -30.45
C TRP A 196 -0.64 -9.17 -28.99
N GLY A 197 0.36 -10.00 -28.72
CA GLY A 197 0.91 -10.18 -27.38
C GLY A 197 1.48 -8.89 -26.81
N GLU A 198 2.27 -8.16 -27.61
CA GLU A 198 2.85 -6.86 -27.26
C GLU A 198 1.76 -5.80 -27.00
N ILE A 199 0.76 -5.69 -27.91
CA ILE A 199 -0.36 -4.75 -27.77
C ILE A 199 -1.15 -5.04 -26.50
N PHE A 200 -1.47 -6.31 -26.21
CA PHE A 200 -2.21 -6.69 -25.04
C PHE A 200 -1.46 -6.38 -23.74
N SER A 201 -0.16 -6.71 -23.69
CA SER A 201 0.70 -6.38 -22.54
C SER A 201 0.81 -4.88 -22.32
N ALA A 202 1.02 -4.11 -23.40
CA ALA A 202 1.05 -2.65 -23.33
C ALA A 202 -0.27 -2.06 -22.86
N SER A 203 -1.41 -2.59 -23.33
CA SER A 203 -2.74 -2.14 -22.92
C SER A 203 -3.01 -2.39 -21.46
N LEU A 204 -2.61 -3.55 -20.91
CA LEU A 204 -2.71 -3.83 -19.49
C LEU A 204 -1.87 -2.86 -18.66
N PHE A 205 -0.64 -2.58 -19.11
CA PHE A 205 0.25 -1.65 -18.43
C PHE A 205 -0.29 -0.22 -18.46
N LEU A 206 -0.79 0.23 -19.61
CA LEU A 206 -1.44 1.55 -19.75
C LEU A 206 -2.70 1.66 -18.91
N GLY A 207 -3.51 0.60 -18.83
CA GLY A 207 -4.69 0.56 -17.96
C GLY A 207 -4.33 0.70 -16.48
N MET A 208 -3.27 0.04 -16.05
CA MET A 208 -2.75 0.19 -14.68
C MET A 208 -2.26 1.63 -14.41
N ILE A 209 -1.47 2.21 -15.34
CA ILE A 209 -1.02 3.60 -15.22
C ILE A 209 -2.22 4.56 -15.17
N SER A 210 -3.22 4.36 -16.02
CA SER A 210 -4.43 5.21 -16.04
C SER A 210 -5.20 5.17 -14.73
N ALA A 211 -5.29 4.00 -14.08
CA ALA A 211 -5.92 3.87 -12.77
C ALA A 211 -5.16 4.66 -11.68
N PHE A 212 -3.82 4.60 -11.69
CA PHE A 212 -3.00 5.40 -10.77
C PHE A 212 -3.10 6.91 -11.07
N LEU A 213 -3.10 7.30 -12.34
CA LEU A 213 -3.32 8.70 -12.71
C LEU A 213 -4.70 9.19 -12.26
N GLY A 214 -5.75 8.39 -12.43
CA GLY A 214 -7.08 8.71 -11.92
C GLY A 214 -7.07 9.02 -10.43
N TYR A 215 -6.36 8.21 -9.64
CA TYR A 215 -6.20 8.46 -8.21
C TYR A 215 -5.39 9.73 -7.89
N VAL A 216 -4.32 10.01 -8.66
CA VAL A 216 -3.49 11.23 -8.49
C VAL A 216 -4.29 12.50 -8.82
N PHE A 217 -5.21 12.41 -9.79
CA PHE A 217 -6.03 13.53 -10.24
C PHE A 217 -7.43 13.58 -9.59
N ASP A 218 -7.73 12.73 -8.61
CA ASP A 218 -9.03 12.70 -7.93
C ASP A 218 -9.34 14.04 -7.26
N ASP A 219 -8.39 14.58 -6.50
CA ASP A 219 -8.52 15.87 -5.81
C ASP A 219 -8.36 17.09 -6.73
N PHE A 220 -8.04 16.88 -8.02
CA PHE A 220 -7.85 18.01 -8.96
C PHE A 220 -9.13 18.80 -9.21
N THR A 221 -10.29 18.18 -9.03
CA THR A 221 -11.57 18.86 -9.13
C THR A 221 -11.79 19.91 -8.05
N ASP A 222 -11.13 19.79 -6.90
CA ASP A 222 -11.23 20.75 -5.80
C ASP A 222 -10.48 22.04 -6.08
N VAL A 223 -9.53 22.03 -7.03
CA VAL A 223 -8.86 23.24 -7.54
C VAL A 223 -9.88 24.22 -8.13
N PHE A 224 -10.90 23.71 -8.83
CA PHE A 224 -11.98 24.54 -9.38
C PHE A 224 -12.90 25.12 -8.30
N ARG A 225 -12.84 24.61 -7.08
CA ARG A 225 -13.54 25.09 -5.90
C ARG A 225 -12.71 26.07 -5.07
N GLY A 226 -11.46 26.34 -5.49
CA GLY A 226 -10.55 27.29 -4.83
C GLY A 226 -9.57 26.65 -3.84
N ASP A 227 -9.53 25.33 -3.73
CA ASP A 227 -8.54 24.63 -2.90
C ASP A 227 -7.31 24.23 -3.74
N LEU A 228 -6.21 24.98 -3.56
CA LEU A 228 -4.95 24.76 -4.29
C LEU A 228 -4.24 23.47 -3.88
N ARG A 229 -4.68 22.79 -2.83
CA ARG A 229 -4.07 21.53 -2.37
C ARG A 229 -4.19 20.40 -3.39
N GLY A 230 -5.25 20.42 -4.20
CA GLY A 230 -5.43 19.47 -5.29
C GLY A 230 -4.37 19.55 -6.40
N LEU A 231 -3.55 20.63 -6.45
CA LEU A 231 -2.42 20.77 -7.37
C LEU A 231 -1.14 20.07 -6.89
N ILE A 232 -1.03 19.71 -5.62
CA ILE A 232 0.20 19.13 -5.05
C ILE A 232 0.59 17.83 -5.76
N PRO A 233 -0.29 16.80 -5.88
CA PRO A 233 0.08 15.55 -6.53
C PRO A 233 0.49 15.70 -8.01
N PRO A 234 -0.26 16.45 -8.87
CA PRO A 234 0.16 16.71 -10.25
C PRO A 234 1.51 17.41 -10.36
N LEU A 235 1.80 18.41 -9.51
CA LEU A 235 3.07 19.13 -9.53
C LEU A 235 4.25 18.22 -9.13
N VAL A 236 4.10 17.42 -8.09
CA VAL A 236 5.11 16.43 -7.70
C VAL A 236 5.34 15.41 -8.81
N MET A 237 4.29 14.98 -9.49
CA MET A 237 4.40 14.08 -10.64
C MET A 237 5.17 14.72 -11.79
N LEU A 238 4.91 16.00 -12.10
CA LEU A 238 5.65 16.74 -13.14
C LEU A 238 7.13 16.89 -12.79
N VAL A 239 7.48 17.17 -11.53
CA VAL A 239 8.88 17.24 -11.09
C VAL A 239 9.57 15.87 -11.24
N SER A 240 8.92 14.79 -10.81
CA SER A 240 9.46 13.43 -10.98
C SER A 240 9.64 13.06 -12.45
N ALA A 241 8.66 13.39 -13.30
CA ALA A 241 8.72 13.14 -14.74
C ALA A 241 9.83 13.94 -15.42
N SER A 242 10.00 15.23 -15.05
CA SER A 242 11.08 16.08 -15.57
C SER A 242 12.45 15.53 -15.16
N MET A 243 12.60 15.08 -13.91
CA MET A 243 13.85 14.46 -13.44
C MET A 243 14.17 13.17 -14.20
N MET A 244 13.15 12.32 -14.44
CA MET A 244 13.31 11.13 -15.27
C MET A 244 13.74 11.49 -16.71
N GLY A 245 13.15 12.56 -17.29
CA GLY A 245 13.55 13.10 -18.59
C GLY A 245 15.01 13.55 -18.61
N VAL A 246 15.47 14.25 -17.57
CA VAL A 246 16.88 14.66 -17.42
C VAL A 246 17.80 13.44 -17.36
N CYS A 247 17.44 12.41 -16.58
CA CYS A 247 18.19 11.15 -16.49
C CYS A 247 18.25 10.44 -17.87
N ALA A 248 17.15 10.42 -18.62
CA ALA A 248 17.10 9.85 -19.96
C ALA A 248 17.97 10.62 -20.97
N LEU A 249 17.99 11.96 -20.89
CA LEU A 249 18.86 12.81 -21.69
C LEU A 249 20.34 12.63 -21.34
N ALA A 250 20.66 12.51 -20.05
CA ALA A 250 22.01 12.24 -19.58
C ALA A 250 22.51 10.87 -20.08
N LEU A 251 21.65 9.84 -20.02
CA LEU A 251 21.95 8.54 -20.60
C LEU A 251 22.24 8.61 -22.09
N LYS A 252 21.42 9.35 -22.86
CA LYS A 252 21.53 9.46 -24.31
C LYS A 252 22.71 10.32 -24.76
N LYS A 253 22.97 11.46 -24.09
CA LYS A 253 24.01 12.43 -24.50
C LYS A 253 25.37 12.15 -23.84
N LEU A 254 25.41 11.78 -22.56
CA LEU A 254 26.66 11.56 -21.82
C LEU A 254 27.10 10.10 -21.78
N GLY A 255 26.25 9.16 -22.19
CA GLY A 255 26.57 7.74 -22.19
C GLY A 255 26.76 7.14 -20.79
N TRP A 256 26.22 7.77 -19.75
CA TRP A 256 26.35 7.32 -18.38
C TRP A 256 25.47 6.10 -18.11
N ARG A 257 26.02 4.93 -18.43
CA ARG A 257 25.33 3.63 -18.25
C ARG A 257 24.85 3.39 -16.82
N TRP A 258 25.57 3.92 -15.85
CA TRP A 258 25.18 3.89 -14.43
C TRP A 258 23.81 4.55 -14.19
N MET A 259 23.49 5.62 -14.92
CA MET A 259 22.21 6.32 -14.81
C MET A 259 21.01 5.41 -15.14
N ASN A 260 21.20 4.38 -15.98
CA ASN A 260 20.11 3.46 -16.33
C ASN A 260 19.56 2.71 -15.11
N ASP A 261 20.43 2.33 -14.19
CA ASP A 261 20.07 1.54 -13.01
C ASP A 261 19.53 2.42 -11.86
N TYR A 262 19.92 3.70 -11.82
CA TYR A 262 19.61 4.61 -10.72
C TYR A 262 18.61 5.71 -11.09
N ALA A 263 18.20 5.84 -12.34
CA ALA A 263 17.27 6.87 -12.79
C ALA A 263 15.94 6.84 -12.04
N LEU A 264 15.37 5.65 -11.83
CA LEU A 264 14.09 5.49 -11.13
C LEU A 264 14.20 5.83 -9.64
N PRO A 265 15.17 5.30 -8.86
CA PRO A 265 15.38 5.73 -7.47
C PRO A 265 15.62 7.24 -7.33
N ILE A 266 16.41 7.84 -8.20
CA ILE A 266 16.73 9.26 -8.16
C ILE A 266 15.46 10.10 -8.42
N SER A 267 14.68 9.77 -9.45
CA SER A 267 13.45 10.51 -9.77
C SER A 267 12.42 10.41 -8.65
N LEU A 268 12.33 9.26 -7.99
CA LEU A 268 11.44 9.03 -6.86
C LEU A 268 11.87 9.86 -5.64
N LEU A 269 13.16 9.86 -5.30
CA LEU A 269 13.69 10.67 -4.18
C LEU A 269 13.51 12.17 -4.44
N VAL A 270 13.79 12.64 -5.65
CA VAL A 270 13.60 14.05 -6.03
C VAL A 270 12.12 14.42 -5.97
N GLY A 271 11.22 13.56 -6.44
CA GLY A 271 9.77 13.76 -6.32
C GLY A 271 9.33 13.88 -4.86
N MET A 272 9.79 12.98 -3.99
CA MET A 272 9.47 13.03 -2.55
C MET A 272 10.01 14.31 -1.87
N LEU A 273 11.24 14.70 -2.17
CA LEU A 273 11.84 15.91 -1.62
C LEU A 273 11.14 17.18 -2.13
N SER A 274 10.69 17.19 -3.39
CA SER A 274 9.96 18.32 -3.97
C SER A 274 8.54 18.49 -3.38
N ALA A 275 7.96 17.44 -2.83
CA ALA A 275 6.65 17.51 -2.18
C ALA A 275 6.68 18.45 -0.96
N ILE A 276 7.79 18.53 -0.23
CA ILE A 276 7.93 19.37 0.97
C ILE A 276 7.76 20.87 0.63
N PRO A 277 8.57 21.47 -0.27
CA PRO A 277 8.40 22.89 -0.61
C PRO A 277 7.08 23.17 -1.36
N ILE A 278 6.62 22.26 -2.22
CA ILE A 278 5.35 22.43 -2.95
C ILE A 278 4.18 22.49 -1.95
N THR A 279 4.15 21.60 -0.96
CA THR A 279 3.13 21.62 0.08
C THR A 279 3.21 22.93 0.91
N ALA A 280 4.41 23.37 1.26
CA ALA A 280 4.60 24.61 2.02
C ALA A 280 4.15 25.87 1.25
N MET A 281 4.21 25.85 -0.08
CA MET A 281 3.77 26.98 -0.92
C MET A 281 2.26 27.00 -1.19
N LEU A 282 1.59 25.82 -1.15
CA LEU A 282 0.19 25.65 -1.53
C LEU A 282 -0.73 25.37 -0.33
N SER A 283 -0.21 25.16 0.86
CA SER A 283 -0.98 25.01 2.10
C SER A 283 -1.10 26.30 2.85
#